data_f974deb0fbd915f242ff8f78fec78a5d
#
_entry.id   f974deb0fbd915f242ff8f78fec78a5d
#
_cell.length_a   1.000
_cell.length_b   1.000
_cell.length_c   1.000
_cell.angle_alpha   90.00
_cell.angle_beta   90.00
_cell.angle_gamma   90.00
#
_symmetry.space_group_name_H-M   'P 1'
#
loop_
_entity.id
_entity.type
_entity.pdbx_description
1 polymer ?
#
loop_
_entity_poly.entity_id
_entity_poly.type
_entity_poly.pdbx_seq_one_letter_code
_entity_poly.pdbx_strand_id
1 'polypeptide(L)'
;MEDITMRKIFQYIMLAVVTIVMASCTSDIEETTATTAKNNVQLVVGEFPAFGDSQTRAIGTPDEGKTSWAEGDELLLVIDNTSYGSHSATFTYNGKSWELTSGELVYREGDPAYIPHVYYAPNYKWANTSLMLKKGKAAGTDELIEGNAIITGNGETITVSFAEATRKYSRLRIATLPNEQITVDTEDFTPAGSSDMEQKGNYTLTSDEKGNAYLYGTFENNSEVTVKYREAALTTYTFSQATENAKSYALDATVVSLADEGLTFDQIVEDVKKELYAGKTYINLILAPNADKNTLDAIYYGLRDARQGSINLTLIGCKKIPYEGFKHFDMLKSIALPDVTEIEENAFSECTELQKVVLGNLTKVYGKAGEKGIFEGCRTK
;
A
#
# COMPACT_ATOMS: atom_id res chain seq x y z
N MET A 1 -32.31 43.24 -5.66
CA MET A 1 -31.89 43.12 -7.07
C MET A 1 -30.60 42.35 -7.29
N GLU A 2 -29.84 42.02 -6.20
CA GLU A 2 -28.58 41.27 -6.28
C GLU A 2 -28.74 39.72 -6.29
N ASP A 3 -29.85 39.21 -5.75
CA ASP A 3 -30.04 37.75 -5.60
C ASP A 3 -30.38 37.01 -6.92
N ILE A 4 -30.97 37.71 -7.88
CA ILE A 4 -31.34 37.15 -9.21
C ILE A 4 -30.11 37.04 -10.11
N THR A 5 -29.12 37.89 -9.92
CA THR A 5 -27.87 37.91 -10.71
C THR A 5 -26.93 36.75 -10.29
N MET A 6 -26.84 36.45 -9.01
CA MET A 6 -26.03 35.35 -8.49
C MET A 6 -26.57 33.98 -8.92
N ARG A 7 -27.89 33.77 -8.88
CA ARG A 7 -28.50 32.51 -9.36
C ARG A 7 -28.28 32.24 -10.84
N LYS A 8 -28.32 33.30 -11.66
CA LYS A 8 -28.06 33.17 -13.11
C LYS A 8 -26.59 32.90 -13.40
N ILE A 9 -25.65 33.48 -12.64
CA ILE A 9 -24.22 33.20 -12.75
C ILE A 9 -23.92 31.75 -12.34
N PHE A 10 -24.55 31.24 -11.27
CA PHE A 10 -24.40 29.88 -10.86
C PHE A 10 -24.95 28.85 -11.87
N GLN A 11 -26.06 29.17 -12.51
CA GLN A 11 -26.62 28.34 -13.58
C GLN A 11 -25.74 28.35 -14.86
N TYR A 12 -25.11 29.47 -15.20
CA TYR A 12 -24.19 29.54 -16.33
C TYR A 12 -22.83 28.89 -16.03
N ILE A 13 -22.34 28.91 -14.78
CA ILE A 13 -21.15 28.20 -14.37
C ILE A 13 -21.42 26.69 -14.37
N MET A 14 -22.56 26.21 -13.86
CA MET A 14 -22.95 24.81 -13.95
C MET A 14 -23.12 24.35 -15.41
N LEU A 15 -23.69 25.16 -16.28
CA LEU A 15 -23.85 24.83 -17.70
C LEU A 15 -22.50 24.88 -18.45
N ALA A 16 -21.59 25.79 -18.06
CA ALA A 16 -20.25 25.88 -18.65
C ALA A 16 -19.34 24.74 -18.21
N VAL A 17 -19.45 24.26 -16.94
CA VAL A 17 -18.70 23.11 -16.45
C VAL A 17 -19.16 21.82 -17.15
N VAL A 18 -20.45 21.65 -17.38
CA VAL A 18 -20.99 20.52 -18.17
C VAL A 18 -20.54 20.57 -19.64
N THR A 19 -20.45 21.76 -20.24
CA THR A 19 -20.00 21.91 -21.64
C THR A 19 -18.48 21.83 -21.80
N ILE A 20 -17.68 22.18 -20.78
CA ILE A 20 -16.21 22.05 -20.84
C ILE A 20 -15.78 20.57 -20.67
N VAL A 21 -16.49 19.79 -19.86
CA VAL A 21 -16.25 18.34 -19.76
C VAL A 21 -16.61 17.61 -21.06
N MET A 22 -17.57 18.12 -21.84
CA MET A 22 -17.94 17.54 -23.13
C MET A 22 -17.01 17.96 -24.29
N ALA A 23 -16.22 19.04 -24.15
CA ALA A 23 -15.32 19.53 -25.20
C ALA A 23 -13.88 19.02 -25.13
N SER A 24 -13.50 18.32 -24.04
CA SER A 24 -12.15 17.72 -23.86
C SER A 24 -12.05 16.28 -24.38
N CYS A 25 -13.16 15.65 -24.78
CA CYS A 25 -13.20 14.26 -25.26
C CYS A 25 -13.34 14.16 -26.78
N THR A 26 -12.84 15.12 -27.56
CA THR A 26 -12.77 15.00 -29.03
C THR A 26 -11.33 14.69 -29.47
N SER A 27 -10.78 13.58 -29.02
CA SER A 27 -9.73 12.87 -29.74
C SER A 27 -10.13 11.41 -29.83
N ASP A 28 -10.67 11.05 -31.01
CA ASP A 28 -10.80 9.71 -31.56
C ASP A 28 -11.36 8.62 -30.63
N ILE A 29 -12.66 8.73 -30.28
CA ILE A 29 -13.43 7.56 -29.92
C ILE A 29 -13.76 6.85 -31.24
N GLU A 30 -12.94 5.90 -31.68
CA GLU A 30 -13.40 4.91 -32.65
C GLU A 30 -14.46 4.05 -31.96
N GLU A 31 -15.69 4.16 -32.45
CA GLU A 31 -16.82 3.31 -32.10
C GLU A 31 -16.47 1.85 -32.40
N THR A 32 -16.03 1.10 -31.40
CA THR A 32 -15.98 -0.36 -31.51
C THR A 32 -17.33 -0.92 -31.10
N THR A 33 -18.18 -1.15 -32.07
CA THR A 33 -19.41 -1.94 -31.92
C THR A 33 -19.08 -3.38 -31.52
N ALA A 34 -19.47 -3.79 -30.34
CA ALA A 34 -19.44 -5.20 -29.94
C ALA A 34 -20.43 -5.98 -30.84
N THR A 35 -19.88 -6.83 -31.69
CA THR A 35 -20.62 -7.54 -32.77
C THR A 35 -21.14 -8.91 -32.35
N THR A 36 -21.79 -9.05 -31.20
CA THR A 36 -22.56 -10.27 -30.91
C THR A 36 -24.01 -9.91 -30.58
N ALA A 37 -24.95 -10.68 -31.12
CA ALA A 37 -26.40 -10.46 -31.03
C ALA A 37 -26.98 -10.42 -29.60
N LYS A 38 -26.13 -10.50 -28.58
CA LYS A 38 -26.48 -10.53 -27.17
C LYS A 38 -26.05 -9.26 -26.40
N ASN A 39 -25.32 -8.34 -27.03
CA ASN A 39 -24.81 -7.13 -26.39
C ASN A 39 -25.09 -5.94 -27.27
N ASN A 40 -26.07 -5.15 -26.87
CA ASN A 40 -26.47 -3.93 -27.57
C ASN A 40 -26.12 -2.64 -26.81
N VAL A 41 -25.23 -2.76 -25.80
CA VAL A 41 -24.87 -1.66 -24.92
C VAL A 41 -23.38 -1.31 -25.11
N GLN A 42 -23.10 -0.03 -25.31
CA GLN A 42 -21.74 0.52 -25.30
C GLN A 42 -21.38 0.99 -23.90
N LEU A 43 -20.15 0.76 -23.47
CA LEU A 43 -19.63 1.23 -22.21
C LEU A 43 -18.71 2.44 -22.44
N VAL A 44 -19.07 3.59 -21.85
CA VAL A 44 -18.24 4.78 -21.79
C VAL A 44 -17.78 4.97 -20.35
N VAL A 45 -16.47 5.00 -20.13
CA VAL A 45 -15.87 5.09 -18.79
C VAL A 45 -15.12 6.41 -18.67
N GLY A 46 -15.36 7.13 -17.58
CA GLY A 46 -14.63 8.35 -17.24
C GLY A 46 -13.21 8.09 -16.77
N GLU A 47 -12.52 9.14 -16.36
CA GLU A 47 -11.16 9.05 -15.83
C GLU A 47 -11.08 8.17 -14.58
N PHE A 48 -9.91 7.59 -14.33
CA PHE A 48 -9.65 6.84 -13.10
C PHE A 48 -9.67 7.81 -11.92
N PRO A 49 -10.44 7.55 -10.84
CA PRO A 49 -10.55 8.50 -9.73
C PRO A 49 -9.27 8.51 -8.87
N ALA A 50 -8.75 9.70 -8.60
CA ALA A 50 -7.63 9.89 -7.70
C ALA A 50 -8.04 9.75 -6.22
N PHE A 51 -7.08 9.43 -5.35
CA PHE A 51 -7.23 9.62 -3.92
C PHE A 51 -6.99 11.10 -3.57
N GLY A 52 -7.79 11.63 -2.66
CA GLY A 52 -7.52 12.95 -2.09
C GLY A 52 -6.27 12.94 -1.22
N ASP A 53 -5.60 14.10 -1.12
CA ASP A 53 -4.44 14.26 -0.23
C ASP A 53 -4.85 14.14 1.23
N SER A 54 -4.13 13.30 1.97
CA SER A 54 -4.09 13.41 3.42
C SER A 54 -2.94 14.34 3.82
N GLN A 55 -3.09 15.10 4.90
CA GLN A 55 -2.02 15.99 5.40
C GLN A 55 -0.82 15.23 6.00
N THR A 56 -0.86 13.92 6.04
CA THR A 56 0.19 13.04 6.58
C THR A 56 1.26 12.68 5.55
N ARG A 57 1.67 13.64 4.73
CA ARG A 57 2.77 13.45 3.78
C ARG A 57 4.12 13.55 4.49
N ALA A 58 4.50 12.54 5.26
CA ALA A 58 5.82 12.49 5.90
C ALA A 58 6.91 11.89 5.00
N ILE A 59 6.57 11.28 3.86
CA ILE A 59 7.52 10.51 3.06
C ILE A 59 7.53 11.01 1.62
N GLY A 60 8.62 11.71 1.27
CA GLY A 60 9.08 11.93 -0.09
C GLY A 60 8.07 12.51 -1.09
N THR A 61 8.36 12.37 -2.36
CA THR A 61 7.51 12.80 -3.47
C THR A 61 6.10 12.22 -3.39
N PRO A 62 5.06 13.00 -3.76
CA PRO A 62 3.70 12.49 -3.82
C PRO A 62 3.69 11.24 -4.70
N ASP A 63 3.30 10.11 -4.11
CA ASP A 63 2.94 8.96 -4.88
C ASP A 63 1.46 9.08 -5.20
N GLU A 64 1.17 9.20 -6.46
CA GLU A 64 -0.20 9.27 -6.94
C GLU A 64 -0.84 7.88 -7.05
N GLY A 65 -0.01 6.81 -6.98
CA GLY A 65 -0.46 5.44 -7.19
C GLY A 65 -1.01 5.25 -8.60
N LYS A 66 -2.07 4.47 -8.75
CA LYS A 66 -2.77 4.32 -10.02
C LYS A 66 -3.59 5.59 -10.31
N THR A 67 -3.29 6.26 -11.41
CA THR A 67 -3.92 7.53 -11.84
C THR A 67 -4.67 7.41 -13.16
N SER A 68 -4.51 6.30 -13.87
CA SER A 68 -5.16 6.07 -15.16
C SER A 68 -5.51 4.59 -15.33
N TRP A 69 -6.44 4.33 -16.24
CA TRP A 69 -6.73 2.98 -16.70
C TRP A 69 -5.52 2.40 -17.43
N ALA A 70 -5.24 1.14 -17.17
CA ALA A 70 -4.16 0.39 -17.80
C ALA A 70 -4.71 -0.79 -18.59
N GLU A 71 -4.02 -1.18 -19.66
CA GLU A 71 -4.36 -2.37 -20.43
C GLU A 71 -4.47 -3.59 -19.50
N GLY A 72 -5.57 -4.34 -19.63
CA GLY A 72 -5.89 -5.46 -18.78
C GLY A 72 -6.76 -5.12 -17.55
N ASP A 73 -7.05 -3.83 -17.29
CA ASP A 73 -8.01 -3.48 -16.25
C ASP A 73 -9.40 -4.04 -16.58
N GLU A 74 -10.08 -4.54 -15.55
CA GLU A 74 -11.41 -5.12 -15.67
C GLU A 74 -12.45 -4.29 -14.92
N LEU A 75 -13.57 -4.00 -15.57
CA LEU A 75 -14.77 -3.47 -14.95
C LEU A 75 -15.86 -4.53 -14.94
N LEU A 76 -16.44 -4.74 -13.77
CA LEU A 76 -17.60 -5.58 -13.59
C LEU A 76 -18.86 -4.71 -13.60
N LEU A 77 -19.71 -4.91 -14.58
CA LEU A 77 -21.01 -4.26 -14.67
C LEU A 77 -22.10 -5.25 -14.23
N VAL A 78 -22.94 -4.84 -13.28
CA VAL A 78 -24.06 -5.63 -12.78
C VAL A 78 -25.33 -4.84 -12.98
N ILE A 79 -26.31 -5.49 -13.60
CA ILE A 79 -27.67 -4.95 -13.78
C ILE A 79 -28.62 -5.83 -12.99
N ASP A 80 -29.24 -5.26 -11.97
CA ASP A 80 -30.28 -5.89 -11.20
C ASP A 80 -31.64 -5.58 -11.80
N ASN A 81 -32.31 -6.60 -12.28
CA ASN A 81 -33.65 -6.49 -12.77
C ASN A 81 -34.61 -7.25 -11.86
N THR A 82 -35.60 -6.55 -11.33
CA THR A 82 -36.61 -7.15 -10.43
C THR A 82 -37.44 -8.23 -11.11
N SER A 83 -37.52 -8.24 -12.44
CA SER A 83 -38.34 -9.20 -13.21
C SER A 83 -37.53 -10.36 -13.80
N TYR A 84 -36.24 -10.18 -14.06
CA TYR A 84 -35.40 -11.15 -14.77
C TYR A 84 -34.13 -11.57 -13.99
N GLY A 85 -33.95 -11.07 -12.78
CA GLY A 85 -32.76 -11.35 -11.96
C GLY A 85 -31.55 -10.45 -12.26
N SER A 86 -30.44 -10.79 -11.65
CA SER A 86 -29.19 -10.04 -11.80
C SER A 86 -28.37 -10.62 -12.95
N HIS A 87 -27.92 -9.73 -13.83
CA HIS A 87 -27.01 -10.05 -14.94
C HIS A 87 -25.68 -9.31 -14.75
N SER A 88 -24.59 -9.96 -15.10
CA SER A 88 -23.26 -9.35 -15.00
C SER A 88 -22.44 -9.56 -16.25
N ALA A 89 -21.62 -8.55 -16.57
CA ALA A 89 -20.69 -8.59 -17.68
C ALA A 89 -19.34 -8.00 -17.24
N THR A 90 -18.26 -8.56 -17.74
CA THR A 90 -16.90 -8.03 -17.54
C THR A 90 -16.42 -7.36 -18.80
N PHE A 91 -15.96 -6.15 -18.66
CA PHE A 91 -15.30 -5.38 -19.71
C PHE A 91 -13.82 -5.25 -19.36
N THR A 92 -12.96 -5.49 -20.33
CA THR A 92 -11.52 -5.33 -20.19
C THR A 92 -11.02 -4.17 -21.04
N TYR A 93 -10.16 -3.35 -20.47
CA TYR A 93 -9.54 -2.25 -21.19
C TYR A 93 -8.35 -2.77 -22.03
N ASN A 94 -8.37 -2.51 -23.34
CA ASN A 94 -7.33 -2.96 -24.27
C ASN A 94 -6.24 -1.90 -24.53
N GLY A 95 -6.19 -0.84 -23.69
CA GLY A 95 -5.30 0.31 -23.89
C GLY A 95 -5.92 1.46 -24.70
N LYS A 96 -7.09 1.23 -25.33
CA LYS A 96 -7.81 2.25 -26.13
C LYS A 96 -9.30 2.27 -25.80
N SER A 97 -9.93 1.12 -25.68
CA SER A 97 -11.37 0.97 -25.47
C SER A 97 -11.67 -0.15 -24.48
N TRP A 98 -12.91 -0.15 -23.99
CA TRP A 98 -13.43 -1.20 -23.12
C TRP A 98 -14.17 -2.24 -23.96
N GLU A 99 -13.73 -3.48 -23.89
CA GLU A 99 -14.28 -4.60 -24.64
C GLU A 99 -14.99 -5.59 -23.72
N LEU A 100 -16.15 -6.07 -24.13
CA LEU A 100 -16.84 -7.13 -23.40
C LEU A 100 -16.05 -8.43 -23.53
N THR A 101 -15.55 -8.95 -22.41
CA THR A 101 -14.75 -10.17 -22.37
C THR A 101 -15.48 -11.36 -21.77
N SER A 102 -16.50 -11.12 -20.92
CA SER A 102 -17.34 -12.20 -20.40
C SER A 102 -18.71 -11.72 -19.97
N GLY A 103 -19.68 -12.64 -19.91
CA GLY A 103 -21.06 -12.36 -19.52
C GLY A 103 -21.91 -11.82 -20.66
N GLU A 104 -23.07 -11.31 -20.30
CA GLU A 104 -24.04 -10.73 -21.24
C GLU A 104 -24.58 -9.42 -20.66
N LEU A 105 -24.71 -8.41 -21.51
CA LEU A 105 -25.33 -7.16 -21.16
C LEU A 105 -26.34 -6.80 -22.24
N VAL A 106 -27.63 -6.90 -21.91
CA VAL A 106 -28.72 -6.57 -22.81
C VAL A 106 -29.62 -5.57 -22.14
N TYR A 107 -29.87 -4.45 -22.84
CA TYR A 107 -30.89 -3.50 -22.46
C TYR A 107 -32.10 -3.62 -23.38
N ARG A 108 -33.29 -3.52 -22.79
CA ARG A 108 -34.57 -3.45 -23.54
C ARG A 108 -35.31 -2.19 -23.10
N GLU A 109 -35.73 -1.40 -24.08
CA GLU A 109 -36.55 -0.22 -23.84
C GLU A 109 -37.87 -0.63 -23.13
N GLY A 110 -38.21 0.09 -22.04
CA GLY A 110 -39.42 -0.17 -21.27
C GLY A 110 -39.28 -1.23 -20.18
N ASP A 111 -38.13 -1.87 -20.02
CA ASP A 111 -37.88 -2.73 -18.87
C ASP A 111 -37.87 -1.91 -17.57
N PRO A 112 -38.45 -2.45 -16.45
CA PRO A 112 -38.47 -1.74 -15.19
C PRO A 112 -37.07 -1.53 -14.65
N ALA A 113 -36.92 -0.40 -13.97
CA ALA A 113 -35.69 0.21 -13.45
C ALA A 113 -34.48 -0.73 -13.28
N TYR A 114 -33.56 -0.63 -14.19
CA TYR A 114 -32.22 -1.17 -14.01
C TYR A 114 -31.47 -0.33 -12.98
N ILE A 115 -30.85 -0.96 -12.00
CA ILE A 115 -29.87 -0.32 -11.12
C ILE A 115 -28.51 -0.87 -11.55
N PRO A 116 -27.81 -0.19 -12.48
CA PRO A 116 -26.49 -0.65 -12.90
C PRO A 116 -25.48 -0.33 -11.82
N HIS A 117 -24.83 -1.37 -11.31
CA HIS A 117 -23.67 -1.26 -10.45
C HIS A 117 -22.43 -1.53 -11.29
N VAL A 118 -21.43 -0.67 -11.17
CA VAL A 118 -20.14 -0.87 -11.82
C VAL A 118 -19.05 -0.90 -10.77
N TYR A 119 -18.21 -1.92 -10.85
CA TYR A 119 -17.12 -2.10 -9.92
C TYR A 119 -15.78 -2.18 -10.66
N TYR A 120 -14.80 -1.43 -10.20
CA TYR A 120 -13.41 -1.74 -10.39
C TYR A 120 -12.95 -2.51 -9.15
N ALA A 121 -12.77 -3.80 -9.29
CA ALA A 121 -12.56 -4.70 -8.15
C ALA A 121 -11.67 -5.90 -8.55
N PRO A 122 -10.34 -5.69 -8.74
CA PRO A 122 -9.45 -6.73 -9.27
C PRO A 122 -9.45 -8.03 -8.48
N ASN A 123 -9.63 -7.96 -7.16
CA ASN A 123 -9.65 -9.12 -6.26
C ASN A 123 -11.00 -9.83 -6.20
N TYR A 124 -12.04 -9.30 -6.84
CA TYR A 124 -13.41 -9.79 -6.69
C TYR A 124 -14.02 -10.27 -8.01
N LYS A 125 -15.05 -11.06 -7.92
CA LYS A 125 -15.93 -11.46 -9.00
C LYS A 125 -17.39 -11.41 -8.53
N TRP A 126 -18.32 -11.28 -9.47
CA TRP A 126 -19.73 -11.39 -9.16
C TRP A 126 -20.15 -12.86 -9.16
N ALA A 127 -20.71 -13.32 -8.07
CA ALA A 127 -21.27 -14.67 -7.95
C ALA A 127 -22.34 -14.68 -6.84
N ASN A 128 -23.39 -15.47 -7.03
CA ASN A 128 -24.48 -15.60 -6.06
C ASN A 128 -25.08 -14.24 -5.64
N THR A 129 -25.26 -13.33 -6.61
CA THR A 129 -25.82 -11.97 -6.39
C THR A 129 -25.00 -11.07 -5.47
N SER A 130 -23.70 -11.32 -5.33
CA SER A 130 -22.78 -10.50 -4.53
C SER A 130 -21.36 -10.51 -5.07
N LEU A 131 -20.57 -9.52 -4.64
CA LEU A 131 -19.13 -9.52 -4.85
C LEU A 131 -18.49 -10.56 -3.94
N MET A 132 -17.71 -11.47 -4.51
CA MET A 132 -16.98 -12.52 -3.80
C MET A 132 -15.49 -12.44 -4.15
N LEU A 133 -14.63 -12.65 -3.18
CA LEU A 133 -13.19 -12.75 -3.40
C LEU A 133 -12.85 -13.85 -4.41
N LYS A 134 -11.95 -13.54 -5.34
CA LYS A 134 -11.31 -14.53 -6.21
C LYS A 134 -10.45 -15.47 -5.36
N LYS A 135 -10.31 -16.72 -5.77
CA LYS A 135 -9.48 -17.71 -5.06
C LYS A 135 -8.04 -17.22 -4.90
N GLY A 136 -7.53 -17.26 -3.68
CA GLY A 136 -6.16 -16.85 -3.34
C GLY A 136 -5.96 -15.33 -3.24
N LYS A 137 -7.02 -14.54 -3.31
CA LYS A 137 -6.99 -13.10 -3.06
C LYS A 137 -7.47 -12.78 -1.66
N ALA A 138 -7.03 -11.65 -1.11
CA ALA A 138 -7.44 -11.14 0.20
C ALA A 138 -8.13 -9.78 0.05
N ALA A 139 -9.10 -9.50 0.90
CA ALA A 139 -9.71 -8.17 0.99
C ALA A 139 -8.64 -7.14 1.41
N GLY A 140 -8.74 -5.92 0.89
CA GLY A 140 -7.83 -4.84 1.24
C GLY A 140 -6.46 -4.88 0.56
N THR A 141 -6.10 -5.92 -0.20
CA THR A 141 -4.82 -5.96 -0.92
C THR A 141 -4.90 -5.36 -2.32
N ASP A 142 -6.07 -4.92 -2.75
CA ASP A 142 -6.30 -4.18 -3.99
C ASP A 142 -7.53 -3.29 -3.85
N GLU A 143 -7.76 -2.39 -4.82
CA GLU A 143 -8.89 -1.46 -4.78
C GLU A 143 -10.25 -2.17 -4.96
N LEU A 144 -11.27 -1.58 -4.35
CA LEU A 144 -12.67 -1.89 -4.60
C LEU A 144 -13.43 -0.57 -4.80
N ILE A 145 -13.64 -0.14 -6.03
CA ILE A 145 -14.35 1.10 -6.34
C ILE A 145 -15.71 0.77 -6.93
N GLU A 146 -16.76 1.31 -6.33
CA GLU A 146 -18.11 1.28 -6.89
C GLU A 146 -18.33 2.53 -7.74
N GLY A 147 -18.71 2.36 -8.99
CA GLY A 147 -18.99 3.43 -9.91
C GLY A 147 -20.49 3.71 -10.02
N ASN A 148 -20.83 4.96 -10.35
CA ASN A 148 -22.16 5.35 -10.75
C ASN A 148 -22.31 5.14 -12.25
N ALA A 149 -23.37 4.48 -12.67
CA ALA A 149 -23.68 4.26 -14.07
C ALA A 149 -24.97 5.02 -14.45
N ILE A 150 -24.92 5.66 -15.61
CA ILE A 150 -26.04 6.40 -16.19
C ILE A 150 -26.32 5.77 -17.55
N ILE A 151 -27.58 5.37 -17.75
CA ILE A 151 -28.06 4.89 -19.04
C ILE A 151 -28.48 6.09 -19.88
N THR A 152 -27.94 6.23 -21.08
CA THR A 152 -28.23 7.34 -22.01
C THR A 152 -28.73 6.82 -23.35
N GLY A 153 -29.32 7.72 -24.13
CA GLY A 153 -29.98 7.34 -25.38
C GLY A 153 -31.19 6.45 -25.12
N ASN A 154 -31.46 5.54 -26.01
CA ASN A 154 -32.54 4.56 -25.85
C ASN A 154 -32.13 3.35 -24.99
N GLY A 155 -31.16 3.55 -24.07
CA GLY A 155 -30.61 2.49 -23.26
C GLY A 155 -29.46 1.74 -23.93
N GLU A 156 -28.95 2.25 -25.04
CA GLU A 156 -27.88 1.62 -25.82
C GLU A 156 -26.48 2.01 -25.30
N THR A 157 -26.38 3.08 -24.50
CA THR A 157 -25.09 3.57 -23.98
C THR A 157 -25.15 3.68 -22.47
N ILE A 158 -24.20 3.06 -21.79
CA ILE A 158 -23.97 3.20 -20.34
C ILE A 158 -22.74 4.06 -20.13
N THR A 159 -22.93 5.20 -19.48
CA THR A 159 -21.82 6.06 -19.05
C THR A 159 -21.51 5.79 -17.61
N VAL A 160 -20.27 5.43 -17.32
CA VAL A 160 -19.77 5.11 -15.98
C VAL A 160 -18.91 6.24 -15.46
N SER A 161 -19.18 6.66 -14.23
CA SER A 161 -18.31 7.59 -13.51
C SER A 161 -17.95 7.01 -12.15
N PHE A 162 -16.70 7.24 -11.73
CA PHE A 162 -16.20 6.93 -10.41
C PHE A 162 -15.90 8.24 -9.69
N ALA A 163 -16.36 8.38 -8.46
CA ALA A 163 -16.07 9.54 -7.61
C ALA A 163 -15.40 9.10 -6.31
N GLU A 164 -14.64 9.99 -5.68
CA GLU A 164 -14.00 9.71 -4.39
C GLU A 164 -14.99 9.20 -3.34
N ALA A 165 -16.18 9.77 -3.31
CA ALA A 165 -17.24 9.39 -2.38
C ALA A 165 -17.66 7.91 -2.49
N THR A 166 -17.33 7.23 -3.59
CA THR A 166 -17.61 5.78 -3.75
C THR A 166 -16.57 4.90 -3.09
N ARG A 167 -15.40 5.42 -2.72
CA ARG A 167 -14.42 4.73 -1.88
C ARG A 167 -14.80 4.86 -0.42
N LYS A 168 -15.30 3.79 0.18
CA LYS A 168 -15.64 3.71 1.60
C LYS A 168 -14.45 3.23 2.44
N TYR A 169 -13.24 3.60 2.04
CA TYR A 169 -11.97 3.20 2.65
C TYR A 169 -10.87 4.20 2.32
N SER A 170 -9.77 4.10 3.06
CA SER A 170 -8.53 4.82 2.80
C SER A 170 -7.49 3.92 2.11
N ARG A 171 -6.44 4.52 1.60
CA ARG A 171 -5.25 3.83 1.10
C ARG A 171 -4.08 4.08 2.03
N LEU A 172 -3.40 3.03 2.46
CA LEU A 172 -2.09 3.12 3.10
C LEU A 172 -1.03 2.78 2.06
N ARG A 173 -0.21 3.76 1.67
CA ARG A 173 1.00 3.55 0.90
C ARG A 173 2.16 3.25 1.84
N ILE A 174 2.86 2.17 1.59
CA ILE A 174 4.02 1.73 2.36
C ILE A 174 5.24 1.86 1.45
N ALA A 175 6.15 2.78 1.78
CA ALA A 175 7.44 2.88 1.11
C ALA A 175 8.41 1.86 1.71
N THR A 176 8.95 0.97 0.89
CA THR A 176 9.77 -0.17 1.33
C THR A 176 10.80 -0.57 0.25
N LEU A 177 11.30 -1.79 0.30
CA LEU A 177 12.19 -2.38 -0.72
C LEU A 177 11.44 -2.56 -2.05
N PRO A 178 12.05 -2.23 -3.21
CA PRO A 178 11.42 -2.44 -4.51
C PRO A 178 11.35 -3.92 -4.89
N ASN A 179 10.23 -4.31 -5.54
CA ASN A 179 9.97 -5.67 -6.04
C ASN A 179 10.07 -6.77 -4.97
N GLU A 180 9.88 -6.45 -3.71
CA GLU A 180 9.98 -7.38 -2.59
C GLU A 180 8.62 -7.68 -1.96
N GLN A 181 8.53 -8.87 -1.39
CA GLN A 181 7.36 -9.26 -0.62
C GLN A 181 7.54 -8.83 0.84
N ILE A 182 6.56 -8.11 1.34
CA ILE A 182 6.47 -7.71 2.75
C ILE A 182 5.22 -8.30 3.41
N THR A 183 5.26 -8.39 4.71
CA THR A 183 4.11 -8.74 5.53
C THR A 183 3.67 -7.51 6.31
N VAL A 184 2.37 -7.25 6.34
CA VAL A 184 1.77 -6.15 7.08
C VAL A 184 0.82 -6.73 8.11
N ASP A 185 1.19 -6.61 9.38
CA ASP A 185 0.30 -6.93 10.49
C ASP A 185 -0.51 -5.69 10.85
N THR A 186 -1.79 -5.88 11.07
CA THR A 186 -2.73 -4.79 11.43
C THR A 186 -3.51 -5.15 12.68
N GLU A 187 -3.87 -4.15 13.48
CA GLU A 187 -4.85 -4.25 14.56
C GLU A 187 -5.97 -3.23 14.30
N ASP A 188 -7.22 -3.60 14.58
CA ASP A 188 -8.43 -2.77 14.41
C ASP A 188 -8.53 -2.14 13.00
N PHE A 189 -8.47 -3.00 11.99
CA PHE A 189 -8.49 -2.63 10.59
C PHE A 189 -9.68 -3.28 9.88
N THR A 190 -10.43 -2.50 9.08
CA THR A 190 -11.47 -2.99 8.20
C THR A 190 -10.98 -2.97 6.76
N PRO A 191 -10.67 -4.12 6.16
CA PRO A 191 -10.16 -4.17 4.78
C PRO A 191 -11.25 -3.77 3.77
N ALA A 192 -10.84 -3.13 2.68
CA ALA A 192 -11.76 -2.75 1.60
C ALA A 192 -12.50 -3.98 1.06
N GLY A 193 -13.82 -3.88 0.97
CA GLY A 193 -14.70 -4.99 0.55
C GLY A 193 -15.10 -5.95 1.67
N SER A 194 -14.73 -5.68 2.91
CA SER A 194 -15.24 -6.36 4.09
C SER A 194 -16.17 -5.44 4.87
N SER A 195 -17.21 -6.02 5.49
CA SER A 195 -18.02 -5.33 6.49
C SER A 195 -17.48 -5.51 7.91
N ASP A 196 -16.55 -6.44 8.08
CA ASP A 196 -16.08 -6.87 9.38
C ASP A 196 -14.70 -6.27 9.67
N MET A 197 -14.58 -5.66 10.84
CA MET A 197 -13.31 -5.20 11.37
C MET A 197 -12.49 -6.40 11.82
N GLU A 198 -11.24 -6.49 11.34
CA GLU A 198 -10.29 -7.49 11.80
C GLU A 198 -9.54 -6.95 13.01
N GLN A 199 -9.71 -7.57 14.18
CA GLN A 199 -8.96 -7.18 15.37
C GLN A 199 -7.46 -7.42 15.19
N LYS A 200 -7.10 -8.47 14.41
CA LYS A 200 -5.71 -8.76 14.01
C LYS A 200 -5.72 -9.33 12.60
N GLY A 201 -5.13 -8.59 11.68
CA GLY A 201 -4.96 -8.98 10.28
C GLY A 201 -3.48 -9.24 9.95
N ASN A 202 -3.22 -10.07 8.94
CA ASN A 202 -1.90 -10.33 8.38
C ASN A 202 -2.02 -10.35 6.86
N TYR A 203 -1.33 -9.42 6.20
CA TYR A 203 -1.41 -9.21 4.76
C TYR A 203 -0.03 -9.40 4.14
N THR A 204 0.02 -10.17 3.07
CA THR A 204 1.21 -10.28 2.23
C THR A 204 1.05 -9.37 1.03
N LEU A 205 1.93 -8.39 0.90
CA LEU A 205 1.94 -7.43 -0.20
C LEU A 205 3.26 -7.55 -0.98
N THR A 206 3.20 -7.25 -2.27
CA THR A 206 4.40 -7.12 -3.10
C THR A 206 4.54 -5.65 -3.51
N SER A 207 5.70 -5.06 -3.27
CA SER A 207 5.99 -3.69 -3.66
C SER A 207 6.25 -3.58 -5.16
N ASP A 208 6.00 -2.42 -5.72
CA ASP A 208 6.30 -2.09 -7.11
C ASP A 208 7.81 -1.83 -7.33
N GLU A 209 8.17 -1.50 -8.57
CA GLU A 209 9.56 -1.16 -8.97
C GLU A 209 10.13 0.07 -8.22
N LYS A 210 9.26 0.91 -7.68
CA LYS A 210 9.62 2.10 -6.90
C LYS A 210 9.67 1.84 -5.40
N GLY A 211 9.34 0.62 -4.96
CA GLY A 211 9.29 0.24 -3.56
C GLY A 211 7.99 0.65 -2.87
N ASN A 212 6.89 0.84 -3.57
CA ASN A 212 5.60 1.10 -2.94
C ASN A 212 4.76 -0.17 -2.86
N ALA A 213 4.18 -0.42 -1.71
CA ALA A 213 3.13 -1.40 -1.51
C ALA A 213 1.86 -0.71 -0.96
N TYR A 214 0.71 -1.28 -1.23
CA TYR A 214 -0.56 -0.65 -0.90
C TYR A 214 -1.47 -1.57 -0.11
N LEU A 215 -2.09 -1.01 0.94
CA LEU A 215 -3.16 -1.65 1.70
C LEU A 215 -4.38 -0.73 1.70
N TYR A 216 -5.55 -1.29 1.41
CA TYR A 216 -6.80 -0.56 1.24
C TYR A 216 -7.79 -0.96 2.33
N GLY A 217 -8.25 0.00 3.10
CA GLY A 217 -9.18 -0.24 4.20
C GLY A 217 -9.28 0.96 5.13
N THR A 218 -9.94 0.78 6.26
CA THR A 218 -10.09 1.82 7.28
C THR A 218 -9.39 1.37 8.56
N PHE A 219 -8.48 2.18 9.04
CA PHE A 219 -7.86 2.03 10.36
C PHE A 219 -8.65 2.85 11.36
N GLU A 220 -8.98 2.25 12.50
CA GLU A 220 -9.64 2.93 13.60
C GLU A 220 -8.66 3.78 14.43
N ASN A 221 -9.20 4.58 15.33
CA ASN A 221 -8.38 5.32 16.29
C ASN A 221 -7.61 4.34 17.20
N ASN A 222 -6.30 4.56 17.37
CA ASN A 222 -5.34 3.72 18.09
C ASN A 222 -5.05 2.36 17.44
N SER A 223 -5.53 2.10 16.20
CA SER A 223 -5.10 0.91 15.48
C SER A 223 -3.61 0.93 15.19
N GLU A 224 -2.99 -0.24 15.18
CA GLU A 224 -1.57 -0.41 14.93
C GLU A 224 -1.33 -1.13 13.60
N VAL A 225 -0.30 -0.69 12.88
CA VAL A 225 0.22 -1.34 11.69
C VAL A 225 1.72 -1.58 11.84
N THR A 226 2.16 -2.82 11.63
CA THR A 226 3.57 -3.20 11.61
C THR A 226 3.94 -3.77 10.25
N VAL A 227 4.91 -3.16 9.59
CA VAL A 227 5.47 -3.64 8.33
C VAL A 227 6.68 -4.51 8.63
N LYS A 228 6.72 -5.71 8.05
CA LYS A 228 7.80 -6.67 8.24
C LYS A 228 8.41 -7.12 6.92
N TYR A 229 9.69 -7.38 6.96
CA TYR A 229 10.42 -8.09 5.92
C TYR A 229 11.13 -9.30 6.56
N ARG A 230 10.82 -10.51 6.08
CA ARG A 230 11.38 -11.76 6.66
C ARG A 230 11.30 -11.80 8.20
N GLU A 231 10.13 -11.54 8.76
CA GLU A 231 9.84 -11.45 10.21
C GLU A 231 10.51 -10.28 10.97
N ALA A 232 11.38 -9.51 10.33
CA ALA A 232 11.98 -8.31 10.90
C ALA A 232 11.03 -7.11 10.73
N ALA A 233 10.64 -6.46 11.83
CA ALA A 233 9.84 -5.23 11.76
C ALA A 233 10.69 -4.09 11.17
N LEU A 234 10.26 -3.57 10.01
CA LEU A 234 10.85 -2.39 9.40
C LEU A 234 10.30 -1.10 9.99
N THR A 235 9.04 -1.12 10.41
CA THR A 235 8.39 0.02 11.10
C THR A 235 7.13 -0.45 11.80
N THR A 236 6.74 0.28 12.84
CA THR A 236 5.44 0.16 13.51
C THR A 236 4.86 1.55 13.69
N TYR A 237 3.59 1.69 13.37
CA TYR A 237 2.88 2.96 13.47
C TYR A 237 1.51 2.75 14.12
N THR A 238 1.13 3.69 15.01
CA THR A 238 -0.19 3.72 15.66
C THR A 238 -0.94 4.94 15.17
N PHE A 239 -2.13 4.74 14.62
CA PHE A 239 -2.97 5.83 14.15
C PHE A 239 -3.58 6.58 15.34
N SER A 240 -3.31 7.88 15.45
CA SER A 240 -3.89 8.74 16.50
C SER A 240 -5.35 9.12 16.25
N GLN A 241 -5.85 8.87 15.04
CA GLN A 241 -7.23 9.11 14.61
C GLN A 241 -7.59 8.08 13.54
N ALA A 242 -8.88 7.77 13.41
CA ALA A 242 -9.35 6.92 12.33
C ALA A 242 -9.02 7.54 10.95
N THR A 243 -8.71 6.68 9.98
CA THR A 243 -8.44 7.13 8.62
C THR A 243 -9.74 7.54 7.92
N GLU A 244 -9.65 8.57 7.08
CA GLU A 244 -10.79 9.09 6.32
C GLU A 244 -10.94 8.37 4.98
N ASN A 245 -12.18 8.13 4.57
CA ASN A 245 -12.49 7.55 3.26
C ASN A 245 -11.92 8.38 2.12
N ALA A 246 -11.52 7.73 1.04
CA ALA A 246 -10.94 8.33 -0.16
C ALA A 246 -9.65 9.15 0.08
N LYS A 247 -8.98 8.96 1.22
CA LYS A 247 -7.69 9.60 1.54
C LYS A 247 -6.54 8.60 1.46
N SER A 248 -5.37 9.09 1.06
CA SER A 248 -4.12 8.33 1.01
C SER A 248 -3.20 8.72 2.15
N TYR A 249 -2.76 7.74 2.92
CA TYR A 249 -1.80 7.87 4.03
C TYR A 249 -0.49 7.23 3.61
N ALA A 250 0.63 7.70 4.16
CA ALA A 250 1.95 7.18 3.84
C ALA A 250 2.65 6.64 5.10
N LEU A 251 3.30 5.49 4.96
CA LEU A 251 4.10 4.86 6.01
C LEU A 251 5.51 4.58 5.51
N ASP A 252 6.50 5.03 6.27
CA ASP A 252 7.91 4.82 5.96
C ASP A 252 8.41 3.49 6.56
N ALA A 253 8.69 2.56 5.68
CA ALA A 253 9.40 1.32 5.93
C ALA A 253 10.60 1.17 4.99
N THR A 254 11.16 2.31 4.58
CA THR A 254 12.29 2.34 3.63
C THR A 254 13.53 1.70 4.22
N VAL A 255 14.37 1.17 3.33
CA VAL A 255 15.60 0.48 3.67
C VAL A 255 16.74 1.12 2.89
N VAL A 256 17.81 1.48 3.59
CA VAL A 256 19.01 2.06 2.98
C VAL A 256 19.95 0.95 2.54
N SER A 257 20.40 0.99 1.28
CA SER A 257 21.38 0.04 0.78
C SER A 257 22.79 0.51 1.11
N LEU A 258 23.50 -0.31 1.88
CA LEU A 258 24.95 -0.22 2.13
C LEU A 258 25.66 -1.40 1.44
N ALA A 259 25.01 -2.00 0.43
CA ALA A 259 25.53 -3.17 -0.26
C ALA A 259 26.48 -2.84 -1.43
N ASP A 260 26.63 -1.56 -1.76
CA ASP A 260 27.48 -1.13 -2.87
C ASP A 260 28.95 -1.38 -2.57
N GLU A 261 29.68 -1.99 -3.52
CA GLU A 261 31.11 -2.22 -3.40
C GLU A 261 31.85 -0.88 -3.39
N GLY A 262 32.68 -0.67 -2.38
CA GLY A 262 33.56 0.50 -2.28
C GLY A 262 33.03 1.65 -1.44
N LEU A 263 31.93 1.51 -0.72
CA LEU A 263 31.53 2.47 0.30
C LEU A 263 32.63 2.61 1.36
N THR A 264 33.08 3.83 1.60
CA THR A 264 34.05 4.14 2.65
C THR A 264 33.38 4.13 4.03
N PHE A 265 34.16 4.00 5.08
CA PHE A 265 33.71 4.14 6.46
C PHE A 265 32.91 5.42 6.68
N ASP A 266 33.44 6.58 6.23
CA ASP A 266 32.78 7.87 6.41
C ASP A 266 31.48 8.01 5.64
N GLN A 267 31.38 7.42 4.44
CA GLN A 267 30.13 7.38 3.68
C GLN A 267 29.04 6.59 4.40
N ILE A 268 29.36 5.42 4.93
CA ILE A 268 28.43 4.62 5.73
C ILE A 268 27.96 5.40 6.96
N VAL A 269 28.88 6.04 7.69
CA VAL A 269 28.57 6.88 8.84
C VAL A 269 27.59 7.99 8.47
N GLU A 270 27.83 8.70 7.37
CA GLU A 270 26.96 9.80 6.94
C GLU A 270 25.59 9.31 6.44
N ASP A 271 25.51 8.20 5.71
CA ASP A 271 24.25 7.63 5.27
C ASP A 271 23.36 7.21 6.45
N VAL A 272 23.96 6.59 7.46
CA VAL A 272 23.24 6.21 8.69
C VAL A 272 22.79 7.46 9.48
N LYS A 273 23.64 8.46 9.62
CA LYS A 273 23.30 9.74 10.28
C LYS A 273 22.14 10.45 9.59
N LYS A 274 22.07 10.41 8.27
CA LYS A 274 21.00 11.03 7.49
C LYS A 274 19.63 10.48 7.89
N GLU A 275 19.51 9.17 8.08
CA GLU A 275 18.26 8.53 8.51
C GLU A 275 17.83 9.02 9.90
N LEU A 276 18.78 9.15 10.82
CA LEU A 276 18.52 9.64 12.17
C LEU A 276 18.19 11.14 12.20
N TYR A 277 18.87 11.97 11.39
CA TYR A 277 18.54 13.39 11.26
C TYR A 277 17.17 13.62 10.61
N ALA A 278 16.67 12.65 9.82
CA ALA A 278 15.31 12.63 9.34
C ALA A 278 14.26 12.28 10.43
N GLY A 279 14.71 12.01 11.68
CA GLY A 279 13.84 11.71 12.82
C GLY A 279 13.34 10.27 12.87
N LYS A 280 13.93 9.37 12.08
CA LYS A 280 13.54 7.96 12.08
C LYS A 280 13.97 7.25 13.35
N THR A 281 13.10 6.45 13.90
CA THR A 281 13.36 5.54 15.04
C THR A 281 13.53 4.08 14.62
N TYR A 282 13.17 3.76 13.37
CA TYR A 282 13.45 2.51 12.71
C TYR A 282 14.48 2.74 11.62
N ILE A 283 15.66 2.13 11.78
CA ILE A 283 16.78 2.22 10.85
C ILE A 283 16.95 0.85 10.21
N ASN A 284 16.66 0.76 8.92
CA ASN A 284 16.71 -0.48 8.17
C ASN A 284 17.81 -0.40 7.12
N LEU A 285 18.77 -1.31 7.18
CA LEU A 285 19.97 -1.30 6.34
C LEU A 285 20.12 -2.65 5.62
N ILE A 286 20.47 -2.59 4.32
CA ILE A 286 20.93 -3.77 3.58
C ILE A 286 22.44 -3.70 3.51
N LEU A 287 23.10 -4.78 3.94
CA LEU A 287 24.56 -4.91 3.93
C LEU A 287 24.99 -5.81 2.77
N ALA A 288 26.20 -5.57 2.27
CA ALA A 288 26.87 -6.52 1.39
C ALA A 288 27.06 -7.87 2.10
N PRO A 289 27.03 -9.00 1.36
CA PRO A 289 27.17 -10.32 1.95
C PRO A 289 28.51 -10.55 2.67
N ASN A 290 29.52 -9.76 2.34
CA ASN A 290 30.87 -9.74 2.89
C ASN A 290 31.11 -8.60 3.90
N ALA A 291 30.04 -7.94 4.38
CA ALA A 291 30.16 -6.89 5.38
C ALA A 291 30.97 -7.38 6.58
N ASP A 292 32.01 -6.63 6.87
CA ASP A 292 32.99 -6.96 7.90
C ASP A 292 32.78 -6.12 9.18
N LYS A 293 33.71 -6.26 10.12
CA LYS A 293 33.71 -5.48 11.36
C LYS A 293 33.77 -3.98 11.07
N ASN A 294 34.52 -3.55 10.08
CA ASN A 294 34.68 -2.13 9.74
C ASN A 294 33.34 -1.51 9.30
N THR A 295 32.55 -2.26 8.50
CA THR A 295 31.19 -1.85 8.11
C THR A 295 30.28 -1.71 9.34
N LEU A 296 30.32 -2.66 10.26
CA LEU A 296 29.50 -2.62 11.48
C LEU A 296 29.94 -1.52 12.45
N ASP A 297 31.25 -1.28 12.56
CA ASP A 297 31.80 -0.15 13.32
C ASP A 297 31.34 1.20 12.73
N ALA A 298 31.33 1.34 11.41
CA ALA A 298 30.81 2.55 10.76
C ALA A 298 29.33 2.78 11.06
N ILE A 299 28.50 1.74 10.98
CA ILE A 299 27.08 1.80 11.37
C ILE A 299 26.95 2.20 12.84
N TYR A 300 27.69 1.55 13.73
CA TYR A 300 27.70 1.90 15.16
C TYR A 300 28.05 3.36 15.41
N TYR A 301 29.11 3.89 14.75
CA TYR A 301 29.51 5.30 14.89
C TYR A 301 28.44 6.25 14.33
N GLY A 302 27.83 5.91 13.19
CA GLY A 302 26.73 6.69 12.61
C GLY A 302 25.53 6.77 13.57
N LEU A 303 25.15 5.66 14.17
CA LEU A 303 24.04 5.59 15.11
C LEU A 303 24.36 6.32 16.44
N ARG A 304 25.57 6.14 16.98
CA ARG A 304 25.98 6.70 18.27
C ARG A 304 25.98 8.23 18.32
N ASP A 305 26.40 8.87 17.23
CA ASP A 305 26.55 10.31 17.19
C ASP A 305 25.21 11.05 17.13
N ALA A 306 24.14 10.37 16.77
CA ALA A 306 22.85 11.00 16.55
C ALA A 306 22.03 11.33 17.81
N ARG A 307 22.45 10.99 19.01
CA ARG A 307 21.91 11.36 20.34
C ARG A 307 20.37 11.48 20.46
N GLN A 308 19.62 10.76 19.65
CA GLN A 308 18.16 10.86 19.61
C GLN A 308 17.53 9.52 20.00
N GLY A 309 17.15 9.38 21.25
CA GLY A 309 16.22 8.35 21.72
C GLY A 309 16.59 6.89 21.41
N SER A 310 15.67 5.99 21.67
CA SER A 310 15.87 4.55 21.42
C SER A 310 15.67 4.21 19.94
N ILE A 311 16.55 3.35 19.40
CA ILE A 311 16.61 2.95 17.99
C ILE A 311 16.17 1.49 17.83
N ASN A 312 15.37 1.23 16.80
CA ASN A 312 15.09 -0.12 16.30
C ASN A 312 15.92 -0.32 15.02
N LEU A 313 16.86 -1.26 15.05
CA LEU A 313 17.80 -1.51 13.96
C LEU A 313 17.48 -2.81 13.25
N THR A 314 17.39 -2.79 11.92
CA THR A 314 17.29 -3.99 11.09
C THR A 314 18.50 -4.06 10.15
N LEU A 315 19.25 -5.17 10.20
CA LEU A 315 20.38 -5.42 9.31
C LEU A 315 20.09 -6.62 8.41
N ILE A 316 19.72 -6.33 7.16
CA ILE A 316 19.45 -7.33 6.12
C ILE A 316 20.78 -7.68 5.45
N GLY A 317 21.00 -8.96 5.14
CA GLY A 317 22.23 -9.45 4.51
C GLY A 317 23.39 -9.69 5.49
N CYS A 318 23.32 -9.19 6.73
CA CYS A 318 24.33 -9.42 7.75
C CYS A 318 24.39 -10.89 8.13
N LYS A 319 25.51 -11.55 7.87
CA LYS A 319 25.69 -12.98 8.16
C LYS A 319 26.31 -13.24 9.51
N LYS A 320 27.09 -12.29 10.02
CA LYS A 320 27.86 -12.46 11.24
C LYS A 320 27.93 -11.18 12.05
N ILE A 321 27.68 -11.28 13.35
CA ILE A 321 27.99 -10.18 14.28
C ILE A 321 29.32 -10.54 14.99
N PRO A 322 30.36 -9.70 14.79
CA PRO A 322 31.68 -9.97 15.33
C PRO A 322 31.74 -9.70 16.83
N TYR A 323 32.87 -10.10 17.44
CA TYR A 323 33.23 -9.83 18.85
C TYR A 323 33.06 -8.35 19.18
N GLU A 324 32.26 -8.05 20.22
CA GLU A 324 31.93 -6.69 20.68
C GLU A 324 31.29 -5.78 19.60
N GLY A 325 30.61 -6.36 18.60
CA GLY A 325 30.10 -5.59 17.43
C GLY A 325 29.17 -4.44 17.77
N PHE A 326 28.31 -4.60 18.78
CA PHE A 326 27.39 -3.58 19.29
C PHE A 326 27.51 -3.38 20.81
N LYS A 327 28.64 -3.72 21.37
CA LYS A 327 28.87 -3.54 22.81
C LYS A 327 28.71 -2.09 23.26
N HIS A 328 28.06 -1.85 24.42
CA HIS A 328 27.76 -0.53 24.99
C HIS A 328 26.86 0.33 24.10
N PHE A 329 26.02 -0.29 23.27
CA PHE A 329 25.10 0.49 22.45
C PHE A 329 23.78 0.74 23.23
N ASP A 330 23.81 1.73 24.11
CA ASP A 330 22.73 2.05 25.04
C ASP A 330 21.43 2.57 24.37
N MET A 331 21.50 2.99 23.11
CA MET A 331 20.36 3.49 22.36
C MET A 331 19.59 2.37 21.65
N LEU A 332 20.12 1.16 21.59
CA LEU A 332 19.54 0.05 20.85
C LEU A 332 18.36 -0.56 21.63
N LYS A 333 17.13 -0.26 21.20
CA LYS A 333 15.92 -0.82 21.79
C LYS A 333 15.57 -2.20 21.24
N SER A 334 15.74 -2.38 19.94
CA SER A 334 15.58 -3.67 19.29
C SER A 334 16.55 -3.85 18.15
N ILE A 335 16.92 -5.09 17.87
CA ILE A 335 17.66 -5.45 16.67
C ILE A 335 17.03 -6.64 15.97
N ALA A 336 16.92 -6.54 14.64
CA ALA A 336 16.47 -7.63 13.80
C ALA A 336 17.57 -8.01 12.81
N LEU A 337 17.91 -9.28 12.77
CA LEU A 337 19.00 -9.88 12.03
C LEU A 337 18.46 -11.07 11.22
N PRO A 338 17.66 -10.86 10.16
CA PRO A 338 16.96 -11.93 9.46
C PRO A 338 17.88 -12.94 8.77
N ASP A 339 19.10 -12.53 8.43
CA ASP A 339 20.05 -13.32 7.67
C ASP A 339 21.26 -13.81 8.48
N VAL A 340 21.31 -13.48 9.79
CA VAL A 340 22.46 -13.83 10.63
C VAL A 340 22.55 -15.32 10.87
N THR A 341 23.77 -15.85 10.73
CA THR A 341 24.10 -17.25 11.01
C THR A 341 25.06 -17.42 12.18
N GLU A 342 25.83 -16.39 12.50
CA GLU A 342 26.85 -16.43 13.54
C GLU A 342 26.82 -15.17 14.42
N ILE A 343 26.91 -15.32 15.73
CA ILE A 343 27.09 -14.24 16.71
C ILE A 343 28.26 -14.56 17.61
N GLU A 344 29.25 -13.67 17.66
CA GLU A 344 30.42 -13.83 18.50
C GLU A 344 30.17 -13.33 19.93
N GLU A 345 31.11 -13.67 20.80
CA GLU A 345 31.10 -13.34 22.23
C GLU A 345 31.02 -11.83 22.46
N ASN A 346 30.29 -11.42 23.50
CA ASN A 346 30.06 -10.01 23.87
C ASN A 346 29.44 -9.12 22.81
N ALA A 347 28.91 -9.69 21.71
CA ALA A 347 28.38 -8.90 20.56
C ALA A 347 27.40 -7.80 20.97
N PHE A 348 26.58 -8.01 21.98
CA PHE A 348 25.59 -7.06 22.50
C PHE A 348 25.76 -6.79 24.00
N SER A 349 26.94 -7.07 24.57
CA SER A 349 27.14 -6.81 26.00
C SER A 349 26.98 -5.32 26.33
N GLU A 350 26.38 -5.03 27.50
CA GLU A 350 26.10 -3.68 28.00
C GLU A 350 25.16 -2.86 27.09
N CYS A 351 24.35 -3.49 26.25
CA CYS A 351 23.24 -2.82 25.56
C CYS A 351 22.05 -2.64 26.52
N THR A 352 22.12 -1.62 27.37
CA THR A 352 21.21 -1.46 28.54
C THR A 352 19.76 -1.24 28.17
N GLU A 353 19.45 -0.72 27.00
CA GLU A 353 18.08 -0.51 26.51
C GLU A 353 17.54 -1.62 25.62
N LEU A 354 18.35 -2.64 25.30
CA LEU A 354 17.96 -3.73 24.40
C LEU A 354 16.86 -4.59 25.01
N GLN A 355 15.70 -4.62 24.39
CA GLN A 355 14.49 -5.31 24.83
C GLN A 355 14.11 -6.47 23.92
N LYS A 356 14.45 -6.38 22.62
CA LYS A 356 14.03 -7.37 21.62
C LYS A 356 15.14 -7.67 20.64
N VAL A 357 15.37 -8.96 20.40
CA VAL A 357 16.27 -9.46 19.36
C VAL A 357 15.49 -10.43 18.49
N VAL A 358 15.47 -10.18 17.19
CA VAL A 358 14.85 -11.05 16.17
C VAL A 358 15.99 -11.65 15.35
N LEU A 359 16.11 -12.97 15.38
CA LEU A 359 17.15 -13.71 14.68
C LEU A 359 16.50 -14.59 13.61
N GLY A 360 17.13 -14.67 12.45
CA GLY A 360 16.74 -15.58 11.38
C GLY A 360 17.27 -17.00 11.62
N ASN A 361 18.18 -17.46 10.78
CA ASN A 361 18.69 -18.83 10.77
C ASN A 361 20.01 -18.97 11.56
N LEU A 362 20.01 -18.56 12.83
CA LEU A 362 21.20 -18.64 13.68
C LEU A 362 21.68 -20.08 13.81
N THR A 363 22.92 -20.36 13.40
CA THR A 363 23.53 -21.70 13.45
C THR A 363 24.68 -21.81 14.47
N LYS A 364 25.34 -20.70 14.77
CA LYS A 364 26.47 -20.66 15.68
C LYS A 364 26.42 -19.49 16.63
N VAL A 365 26.66 -19.80 17.88
CA VAL A 365 26.83 -18.82 18.95
C VAL A 365 28.17 -19.10 19.60
N TYR A 366 29.04 -18.11 19.64
CA TYR A 366 30.33 -18.23 20.28
C TYR A 366 30.26 -17.67 21.71
N GLY A 367 30.68 -18.44 22.66
CA GLY A 367 30.75 -18.13 24.10
C GLY A 367 30.80 -19.41 24.88
N LYS A 368 31.58 -19.44 25.96
CA LYS A 368 31.67 -20.62 26.86
C LYS A 368 30.48 -20.59 27.82
N ALA A 369 29.90 -21.75 28.09
CA ALA A 369 28.90 -21.91 29.14
C ALA A 369 29.49 -21.46 30.47
N GLY A 370 28.95 -20.39 31.07
CA GLY A 370 29.40 -19.86 32.37
C GLY A 370 30.31 -18.62 32.30
N GLU A 371 30.72 -18.17 31.11
CA GLU A 371 31.40 -16.89 30.92
C GLU A 371 30.40 -15.80 30.44
N LYS A 372 30.82 -14.52 30.54
CA LYS A 372 30.06 -13.36 30.13
C LYS A 372 29.40 -13.58 28.77
N GLY A 373 28.07 -13.59 28.76
CA GLY A 373 27.30 -13.98 27.59
C GLY A 373 27.16 -12.86 26.55
N ILE A 374 26.67 -13.20 25.33
CA ILE A 374 26.43 -12.29 24.24
C ILE A 374 25.61 -11.06 24.67
N PHE A 375 24.71 -11.23 25.63
CA PHE A 375 23.78 -10.22 26.15
C PHE A 375 24.05 -9.82 27.60
N GLU A 376 25.30 -9.96 28.09
CA GLU A 376 25.63 -9.53 29.43
C GLU A 376 25.36 -8.05 29.64
N GLY A 377 24.72 -7.69 30.76
CA GLY A 377 24.37 -6.28 31.06
C GLY A 377 23.15 -5.73 30.29
N CYS A 378 22.55 -6.51 29.40
CA CYS A 378 21.30 -6.11 28.76
C CYS A 378 20.10 -6.22 29.72
N ARG A 379 19.12 -5.31 29.60
CA ARG A 379 17.83 -5.43 30.30
C ARG A 379 16.93 -6.45 29.60
N THR A 380 17.29 -7.71 29.60
CA THR A 380 16.35 -8.77 29.21
C THR A 380 15.38 -9.01 30.37
N LYS A 381 14.12 -8.71 30.16
CA LYS A 381 13.03 -9.23 31.00
C LYS A 381 12.59 -10.59 30.51
#